data_ee1a7c188548792df16e7376463d16cb
#
_entry.id   ee1a7c188548792df16e7376463d16cb
#
_cell.length_a   1.000
_cell.length_b   1.000
_cell.length_c   1.000
_cell.angle_alpha   90.00
_cell.angle_beta   90.00
_cell.angle_gamma   90.00
#
_symmetry.space_group_name_H-M   'P 1'
#
loop_
_entity.id
_entity.type
_entity.pdbx_description
1 polymer ?
#
loop_
_entity_poly.entity_id
_entity_poly.type
_entity_poly.pdbx_seq_one_letter_code
_entity_poly.pdbx_strand_id
1 'polypeptide(L)'
;MAALAVIYVVLLGQKAVLLLLEASLVAKAMGVALLVLPLIAAWAILTEIKFGMDAERLARRNTEPPMEFVLRPSGKPTKESAQVEFERIKSQVSQDLSNWELWFRLGECYEASGDRKLARKSIRKAIKLANETKAL
;
A
#
# COMPACT_ATOMS: atom_id res chain seq x y z
N MET A 1 17.86 15.66 7.32
CA MET A 1 16.87 15.54 6.23
C MET A 1 15.51 16.12 6.62
N ALA A 2 14.91 15.76 7.76
CA ALA A 2 13.60 16.31 8.18
C ALA A 2 13.58 17.83 8.32
N ALA A 3 14.63 18.46 8.88
CA ALA A 3 14.72 19.91 9.02
C ALA A 3 14.66 20.65 7.68
N LEU A 4 15.36 20.16 6.67
CA LEU A 4 15.33 20.73 5.31
C LEU A 4 13.93 20.63 4.68
N ALA A 5 13.23 19.52 4.91
CA ALA A 5 11.85 19.35 4.42
C ALA A 5 10.89 20.36 5.09
N VAL A 6 11.03 20.60 6.40
CA VAL A 6 10.22 21.59 7.12
C VAL A 6 10.49 23.00 6.60
N ILE A 7 11.75 23.38 6.45
CA ILE A 7 12.12 24.68 5.90
C ILE A 7 11.53 24.86 4.48
N TYR A 8 11.63 23.82 3.64
CA TYR A 8 11.08 23.85 2.30
C TYR A 8 9.55 24.05 2.29
N VAL A 9 8.82 23.33 3.15
CA VAL A 9 7.36 23.48 3.28
C VAL A 9 6.96 24.88 3.75
N VAL A 10 7.70 25.45 4.70
CA VAL A 10 7.46 26.83 5.18
C VAL A 10 7.68 27.84 4.06
N LEU A 11 8.78 27.73 3.32
CA LEU A 11 9.09 28.64 2.20
C LEU A 11 8.05 28.52 1.07
N LEU A 12 7.61 27.30 0.76
CA LEU A 12 6.53 27.04 -0.19
C LEU A 12 5.21 27.69 0.27
N GLY A 13 4.87 27.55 1.54
CA GLY A 13 3.68 28.17 2.13
C GLY A 13 3.69 29.68 2.01
N GLN A 14 4.82 30.32 2.31
CA GLN A 14 4.98 31.78 2.15
C GLN A 14 4.77 32.20 0.68
N LYS A 15 5.37 31.49 -0.28
CA LYS A 15 5.18 31.81 -1.72
C LYS A 15 3.75 31.59 -2.17
N ALA A 16 3.09 30.54 -1.68
CA ALA A 16 1.68 30.29 -1.99
C ALA A 16 0.76 31.43 -1.49
N VAL A 17 0.98 31.92 -0.27
CA VAL A 17 0.21 33.06 0.29
C VAL A 17 0.44 34.33 -0.53
N LEU A 18 1.67 34.64 -0.91
CA LEU A 18 1.98 35.79 -1.76
C LEU A 18 1.25 35.70 -3.11
N LEU A 19 1.23 34.51 -3.75
CA LEU A 19 0.51 34.29 -5.00
C LEU A 19 -1.01 34.45 -4.85
N LEU A 20 -1.57 34.07 -3.70
CA LEU A 20 -3.00 34.26 -3.43
C LEU A 20 -3.41 35.72 -3.25
N LEU A 21 -2.49 36.55 -2.79
CA LEU A 21 -2.71 38.02 -2.62
C LEU A 21 -2.59 38.81 -3.93
N GLU A 22 -2.01 38.19 -4.97
CA GLU A 22 -1.91 38.82 -6.29
C GLU A 22 -3.29 39.02 -6.94
N ALA A 23 -3.43 40.11 -7.72
CA ALA A 23 -4.68 40.40 -8.41
C ALA A 23 -5.00 39.44 -9.56
N SER A 24 -3.98 38.77 -10.11
CA SER A 24 -4.11 37.87 -11.25
C SER A 24 -4.80 36.55 -10.86
N LEU A 25 -5.82 36.17 -11.63
CA LEU A 25 -6.53 34.89 -11.46
C LEU A 25 -5.59 33.69 -11.61
N VAL A 26 -4.62 33.79 -12.53
CA VAL A 26 -3.61 32.74 -12.76
C VAL A 26 -2.71 32.58 -11.53
N ALA A 27 -2.25 33.70 -10.94
CA ALA A 27 -1.42 33.66 -9.73
C ALA A 27 -2.19 33.01 -8.56
N LYS A 28 -3.46 33.33 -8.38
CA LYS A 28 -4.32 32.71 -7.36
C LYS A 28 -4.48 31.21 -7.57
N ALA A 29 -4.72 30.77 -8.79
CA ALA A 29 -4.81 29.33 -9.11
C ALA A 29 -3.50 28.59 -8.82
N MET A 30 -2.35 29.19 -9.13
CA MET A 30 -1.04 28.66 -8.79
C MET A 30 -0.81 28.59 -7.27
N GLY A 31 -1.21 29.62 -6.52
CA GLY A 31 -1.14 29.65 -5.06
C GLY A 31 -1.95 28.54 -4.41
N VAL A 32 -3.18 28.32 -4.88
CA VAL A 32 -4.04 27.20 -4.42
C VAL A 32 -3.36 25.85 -4.73
N ALA A 33 -2.88 25.65 -5.95
CA ALA A 33 -2.21 24.41 -6.33
C ALA A 33 -0.97 24.14 -5.44
N LEU A 34 -0.20 25.19 -5.13
CA LEU A 34 1.01 25.09 -4.29
C LEU A 34 0.69 24.65 -2.84
N LEU A 35 -0.50 25.00 -2.33
CA LEU A 35 -0.95 24.57 -1.00
C LEU A 35 -1.59 23.18 -1.03
N VAL A 36 -2.40 22.89 -2.04
CA VAL A 36 -3.20 21.67 -2.10
C VAL A 36 -2.33 20.44 -2.45
N LEU A 37 -1.37 20.58 -3.36
CA LEU A 37 -0.52 19.47 -3.79
C LEU A 37 0.29 18.84 -2.65
N PRO A 38 0.97 19.60 -1.76
CA PRO A 38 1.66 19.00 -0.61
C PRO A 38 0.73 18.28 0.36
N LEU A 39 -0.49 18.78 0.56
CA LEU A 39 -1.49 18.13 1.42
C LEU A 39 -1.94 16.78 0.84
N ILE A 40 -2.21 16.73 -0.47
CA ILE A 40 -2.53 15.48 -1.16
C ILE A 40 -1.36 14.49 -1.08
N ALA A 41 -0.13 14.97 -1.30
CA ALA A 41 1.06 14.14 -1.21
C ALA A 41 1.25 13.58 0.22
N ALA A 42 1.09 14.41 1.25
CA ALA A 42 1.17 13.99 2.64
C ALA A 42 0.10 12.94 2.96
N TRP A 43 -1.14 13.16 2.56
CA TRP A 43 -2.24 12.20 2.72
C TRP A 43 -1.95 10.86 2.03
N ALA A 44 -1.43 10.89 0.81
CA ALA A 44 -1.08 9.69 0.06
C ALA A 44 0.03 8.90 0.77
N ILE A 45 1.08 9.59 1.26
CA ILE A 45 2.18 8.97 2.00
C ILE A 45 1.67 8.33 3.30
N LEU A 46 0.86 9.05 4.07
CA LEU A 46 0.29 8.53 5.33
C LEU A 46 -0.58 7.29 5.09
N THR A 47 -1.36 7.28 4.01
CA THR A 47 -2.19 6.13 3.62
C THR A 47 -1.32 4.92 3.26
N GLU A 48 -0.20 5.15 2.56
CA GLU A 48 0.73 4.10 2.18
C GLU A 48 1.49 3.52 3.39
N ILE A 49 1.94 4.39 4.31
CA ILE A 49 2.59 3.97 5.56
C ILE A 49 1.62 3.11 6.40
N LYS A 50 0.38 3.57 6.55
CA LYS A 50 -0.65 2.81 7.27
C LYS A 50 -0.88 1.44 6.65
N PHE A 51 -1.02 1.38 5.32
CA PHE A 51 -1.16 0.10 4.62
C PHE A 51 0.03 -0.84 4.88
N GLY A 52 1.26 -0.32 4.82
CA GLY A 52 2.47 -1.11 5.10
C GLY A 52 2.50 -1.65 6.53
N MET A 53 2.16 -0.82 7.52
CA MET A 53 2.10 -1.24 8.93
C MET A 53 1.01 -2.31 9.17
N ASP A 54 -0.17 -2.14 8.59
CA ASP A 54 -1.25 -3.10 8.73
C ASP A 54 -0.91 -4.44 8.05
N ALA A 55 -0.29 -4.39 6.87
CA ALA A 55 0.18 -5.59 6.17
C ALA A 55 1.26 -6.32 6.99
N GLU A 56 2.22 -5.59 7.57
CA GLU A 56 3.25 -6.18 8.43
C GLU A 56 2.66 -6.82 9.71
N ARG A 57 1.66 -6.18 10.32
CA ARG A 57 0.96 -6.75 11.47
C ARG A 57 0.25 -8.07 11.11
N LEU A 58 -0.40 -8.13 9.95
CA LEU A 58 -1.03 -9.35 9.47
C LEU A 58 0.01 -10.44 9.19
N ALA A 59 1.13 -10.11 8.55
CA ALA A 59 2.21 -11.05 8.30
C ALA A 59 2.75 -11.68 9.60
N ARG A 60 2.90 -10.89 10.66
CA ARG A 60 3.34 -11.37 11.98
C ARG A 60 2.32 -12.24 12.70
N ARG A 61 1.03 -12.10 12.38
CA ARG A 61 -0.08 -12.86 12.98
C ARG A 61 -0.50 -14.07 12.16
N ASN A 62 -0.06 -14.15 10.93
CA ASN A 62 -0.29 -15.31 10.09
C ASN A 62 0.35 -16.55 10.76
N THR A 63 -0.49 -17.47 11.23
CA THR A 63 -0.06 -18.69 11.95
C THR A 63 0.27 -19.83 11.00
N GLU A 64 -0.10 -19.69 9.76
CA GLU A 64 0.16 -20.68 8.72
C GLU A 64 1.65 -20.74 8.35
N PRO A 65 2.21 -21.92 8.07
CA PRO A 65 3.60 -22.04 7.68
C PRO A 65 3.88 -21.21 6.40
N PRO A 66 5.10 -20.65 6.27
CA PRO A 66 5.46 -19.89 5.08
C PRO A 66 5.31 -20.75 3.83
N MET A 67 4.89 -20.11 2.73
CA MET A 67 4.76 -20.82 1.45
C MET A 67 6.14 -21.21 0.92
N GLU A 68 6.29 -22.46 0.55
CA GLU A 68 7.53 -22.97 -0.03
C GLU A 68 7.54 -22.72 -1.54
N PHE A 69 8.22 -21.66 -1.96
CA PHE A 69 8.46 -21.41 -3.38
C PHE A 69 9.82 -21.98 -3.80
N VAL A 70 9.85 -22.64 -4.95
CA VAL A 70 11.13 -22.93 -5.62
C VAL A 70 11.71 -21.62 -6.13
N LEU A 71 12.87 -21.26 -5.60
CA LEU A 71 13.52 -19.98 -5.93
C LEU A 71 14.46 -20.14 -7.12
N ARG A 72 14.50 -19.10 -7.95
CA ARG A 72 15.53 -18.93 -8.99
C ARG A 72 16.86 -18.49 -8.34
N PRO A 73 17.99 -18.57 -9.06
CA PRO A 73 19.26 -18.03 -8.58
C PRO A 73 19.20 -16.53 -8.19
N SER A 74 18.22 -15.79 -8.72
CA SER A 74 17.95 -14.40 -8.37
C SER A 74 17.18 -14.19 -7.07
N GLY A 75 16.85 -15.26 -6.31
CA GLY A 75 16.05 -15.21 -5.09
C GLY A 75 14.53 -15.01 -5.31
N LYS A 76 14.07 -14.94 -6.55
CA LYS A 76 12.64 -14.81 -6.87
C LYS A 76 12.01 -16.17 -7.08
N PRO A 77 10.72 -16.37 -6.72
CA PRO A 77 9.99 -17.60 -7.01
C PRO A 77 10.00 -17.95 -8.52
N THR A 78 9.98 -19.23 -8.84
CA THR A 78 9.71 -19.67 -10.21
C THR A 78 8.24 -19.47 -10.51
N LYS A 79 7.91 -19.23 -11.79
CA LYS A 79 6.51 -19.03 -12.20
C LYS A 79 5.67 -20.27 -11.95
N GLU A 80 6.26 -21.43 -12.14
CA GLU A 80 5.62 -22.74 -11.97
C GLU A 80 5.23 -22.97 -10.51
N SER A 81 6.15 -22.75 -9.55
CA SER A 81 5.86 -22.92 -8.13
C SER A 81 4.84 -21.89 -7.63
N ALA A 82 4.92 -20.65 -8.10
CA ALA A 82 3.96 -19.62 -7.77
C ALA A 82 2.56 -19.95 -8.30
N GLN A 83 2.45 -20.56 -9.50
CA GLN A 83 1.18 -20.95 -10.08
C GLN A 83 0.51 -22.11 -9.31
N VAL A 84 1.27 -23.12 -8.90
CA VAL A 84 0.74 -24.24 -8.11
C VAL A 84 0.17 -23.76 -6.77
N GLU A 85 0.93 -22.96 -6.04
CA GLU A 85 0.47 -22.36 -4.77
C GLU A 85 -0.72 -21.42 -4.98
N PHE A 86 -0.72 -20.64 -6.06
CA PHE A 86 -1.82 -19.76 -6.40
C PHE A 86 -3.15 -20.52 -6.57
N GLU A 87 -3.18 -21.61 -7.36
CA GLU A 87 -4.40 -22.39 -7.57
C GLU A 87 -4.88 -23.05 -6.27
N ARG A 88 -3.95 -23.54 -5.43
CA ARG A 88 -4.26 -24.10 -4.13
C ARG A 88 -4.93 -23.07 -3.21
N ILE A 89 -4.31 -21.91 -3.04
CA ILE A 89 -4.82 -20.84 -2.17
C ILE A 89 -6.12 -20.26 -2.72
N LYS A 90 -6.23 -20.08 -4.03
CA LYS A 90 -7.45 -19.59 -4.68
C LYS A 90 -8.65 -20.52 -4.44
N SER A 91 -8.45 -21.84 -4.48
CA SER A 91 -9.50 -22.80 -4.15
C SER A 91 -9.94 -22.70 -2.69
N GLN A 92 -9.00 -22.53 -1.76
CA GLN A 92 -9.29 -22.32 -0.33
C GLN A 92 -10.04 -21.01 -0.07
N VAL A 93 -9.61 -19.91 -0.71
CA VAL A 93 -10.32 -18.63 -0.62
C VAL A 93 -11.76 -18.74 -1.12
N SER A 94 -12.01 -19.54 -2.16
CA SER A 94 -13.38 -19.73 -2.67
C SER A 94 -14.27 -20.52 -1.71
N GLN A 95 -13.70 -21.34 -0.83
CA GLN A 95 -14.43 -22.10 0.20
C GLN A 95 -14.71 -21.24 1.45
N ASP A 96 -13.79 -20.37 1.81
CA ASP A 96 -13.96 -19.45 2.95
C ASP A 96 -13.53 -18.02 2.58
N LEU A 97 -14.51 -17.24 2.17
CA LEU A 97 -14.30 -15.82 1.77
C LEU A 97 -14.11 -14.87 2.95
N SER A 98 -14.39 -15.33 4.18
CA SER A 98 -14.28 -14.54 5.40
C SER A 98 -12.92 -14.65 6.08
N ASN A 99 -12.13 -15.64 5.73
CA ASN A 99 -10.82 -15.87 6.32
C ASN A 99 -9.78 -14.88 5.76
N TRP A 100 -9.33 -13.98 6.62
CA TRP A 100 -8.34 -12.96 6.23
C TRP A 100 -6.96 -13.56 5.91
N GLU A 101 -6.56 -14.67 6.55
CA GLU A 101 -5.27 -15.34 6.32
C GLU A 101 -5.16 -15.84 4.89
N LEU A 102 -6.23 -16.44 4.38
CA LEU A 102 -6.29 -16.92 2.98
C LEU A 102 -6.18 -15.77 1.97
N TRP A 103 -6.83 -14.62 2.25
CA TRP A 103 -6.70 -13.43 1.40
C TRP A 103 -5.30 -12.81 1.46
N PHE A 104 -4.65 -12.85 2.61
CA PHE A 104 -3.28 -12.38 2.76
C PHE A 104 -2.33 -13.26 1.93
N ARG A 105 -2.43 -14.60 2.06
CA ARG A 105 -1.64 -15.57 1.27
C ARG A 105 -1.89 -15.45 -0.23
N LEU A 106 -3.13 -15.22 -0.63
CA LEU A 106 -3.44 -14.95 -2.05
C LEU A 106 -2.71 -13.69 -2.54
N GLY A 107 -2.58 -12.68 -1.70
CA GLY A 107 -1.78 -11.50 -1.99
C GLY A 107 -0.29 -11.82 -2.20
N GLU A 108 0.29 -12.67 -1.35
CA GLU A 108 1.68 -13.13 -1.47
C GLU A 108 1.90 -13.94 -2.77
N CYS A 109 0.95 -14.79 -3.16
CA CYS A 109 1.00 -15.51 -4.43
C CYS A 109 0.98 -14.57 -5.64
N TYR A 110 0.14 -13.51 -5.61
CA TYR A 110 0.14 -12.50 -6.67
C TYR A 110 1.45 -11.72 -6.72
N GLU A 111 2.04 -11.42 -5.57
CA GLU A 111 3.35 -10.74 -5.52
C GLU A 111 4.45 -11.63 -6.08
N ALA A 112 4.47 -12.92 -5.73
CA ALA A 112 5.38 -13.92 -6.27
C ALA A 112 5.25 -14.05 -7.81
N SER A 113 4.03 -13.93 -8.34
CA SER A 113 3.73 -13.93 -9.78
C SER A 113 4.05 -12.60 -10.46
N GLY A 114 4.33 -11.53 -9.70
CA GLY A 114 4.65 -10.19 -10.20
C GLY A 114 3.44 -9.28 -10.43
N ASP A 115 2.22 -9.72 -10.13
CA ASP A 115 1.00 -8.90 -10.24
C ASP A 115 0.77 -8.08 -8.95
N ARG A 116 1.51 -6.98 -8.85
CA ARG A 116 1.45 -6.07 -7.70
C ARG A 116 0.06 -5.45 -7.48
N LYS A 117 -0.72 -5.27 -8.55
CA LYS A 117 -2.06 -4.67 -8.45
C LYS A 117 -3.03 -5.61 -7.74
N LEU A 118 -3.06 -6.87 -8.14
CA LEU A 118 -3.90 -7.89 -7.50
C LEU A 118 -3.37 -8.26 -6.11
N ALA A 119 -2.06 -8.30 -5.90
CA ALA A 119 -1.44 -8.48 -4.59
C ALA A 119 -1.95 -7.45 -3.58
N ARG A 120 -1.84 -6.16 -3.90
CA ARG A 120 -2.34 -5.07 -3.03
C ARG A 120 -3.84 -5.13 -2.80
N LYS A 121 -4.62 -5.51 -3.81
CA LYS A 121 -6.08 -5.67 -3.67
C LYS A 121 -6.42 -6.78 -2.69
N SER A 122 -5.76 -7.92 -2.77
CA SER A 122 -5.96 -9.07 -1.87
C SER A 122 -5.54 -8.74 -0.44
N ILE A 123 -4.37 -8.10 -0.24
CA ILE A 123 -3.90 -7.69 1.08
C ILE A 123 -4.83 -6.64 1.71
N ARG A 124 -5.33 -5.66 0.94
CA ARG A 124 -6.33 -4.70 1.45
C ARG A 124 -7.61 -5.39 1.91
N LYS A 125 -8.05 -6.43 1.19
CA LYS A 125 -9.21 -7.23 1.60
C LYS A 125 -8.92 -8.01 2.88
N ALA A 126 -7.73 -8.60 3.01
CA ALA A 126 -7.29 -9.25 4.24
C ALA A 126 -7.29 -8.28 5.43
N ILE A 127 -6.73 -7.09 5.29
CA ILE A 127 -6.73 -6.05 6.32
C ILE A 127 -8.17 -5.69 6.73
N LYS A 128 -9.06 -5.52 5.76
CA LYS A 128 -10.47 -5.19 6.05
C LYS A 128 -11.15 -6.30 6.86
N LEU A 129 -11.02 -7.56 6.45
CA LEU A 129 -11.58 -8.71 7.15
C LEU A 129 -10.98 -8.88 8.55
N ALA A 130 -9.66 -8.71 8.69
CA ALA A 130 -8.99 -8.77 9.98
C ALA A 130 -9.47 -7.67 10.95
N ASN A 131 -9.75 -6.47 10.46
CA ASN A 131 -10.36 -5.40 11.26
C ASN A 131 -11.80 -5.75 11.68
N GLU A 132 -12.59 -6.34 10.80
CA GLU A 132 -13.97 -6.77 11.09
C GLU A 132 -14.00 -7.89 12.14
N THR A 133 -13.05 -8.80 12.11
CA THR A 133 -12.90 -9.89 13.10
C THR A 133 -12.14 -9.48 14.35
N LYS A 134 -11.80 -8.19 14.53
CA LYS A 134 -10.95 -7.67 15.63
C LYS A 134 -9.61 -8.41 15.76
N ALA A 135 -9.08 -8.91 14.66
CA ALA A 135 -7.81 -9.59 14.59
C ALA A 135 -6.60 -8.64 14.39
N LEU A 136 -6.85 -7.34 14.37
CA LEU A 136 -5.81 -6.29 14.31
C LEU A 136 -5.62 -5.61 15.65
#